data_c71fd7db9e7a17f4c5a4629ff23e6d27
#
_entry.id   c71fd7db9e7a17f4c5a4629ff23e6d27
#
_cell.length_a   1.000
_cell.length_b   1.000
_cell.length_c   1.000
_cell.angle_alpha   90.00
_cell.angle_beta   90.00
_cell.angle_gamma   90.00
#
_symmetry.space_group_name_H-M   'P 1'
#
loop_
_entity.id
_entity.type
_entity.pdbx_description
1 polymer ?
#
loop_
_entity_poly.entity_id
_entity_poly.type
_entity_poly.pdbx_seq_one_letter_code
_entity_poly.pdbx_strand_id
1 'polypeptide(L)'
;MKYMNKALSMLAAAAAVMSCQWDPADHDVAPVEEKLTLSASSENVVLLEENLKKDAVTFSWTEARDMGEDYMISYETKLDVLGNNFGSKTVIRTDMDPGEFSQSFTVEQLNTWATERWGLPVNKQFTLEYRVVAQWEGGSTFEMPEVRTIQVVITPIKVTVFDADKMFVGGTAVEEEEISRTLENEFQFAWLGDLTIGDLQIPVEYEGVRYYIAPKDGKTALQDGKTVDITMQEEPFAWDITSAGKYRVVVDMKTAKATIYSPATDLKPFTVSWYPNLKTPQDGDNGHAYITTTVDKLYGRGESVGWSAAGKDLKCKVSLADPQILVYTGGVLGSGRTDFAIISNLKVEGYNKGDAYTVNNSYVFAPVWTGSNYDQSVTMGKWMDMEGGSYLRGNYFKIPSGTNFIIFDLRHMRIWMEKR
;
A
#
# COMPACT_ATOMS: atom_id res chain seq x y z
N MET A 1 -37.40 -66.98 -14.75
CA MET A 1 -37.57 -65.63 -14.16
C MET A 1 -36.37 -64.66 -14.30
N LYS A 2 -35.14 -65.14 -14.52
CA LYS A 2 -33.94 -64.26 -14.62
C LYS A 2 -33.76 -63.54 -15.98
N TYR A 3 -34.44 -64.02 -17.04
CA TYR A 3 -34.35 -63.43 -18.38
C TYR A 3 -35.48 -62.38 -18.68
N MET A 4 -36.59 -62.50 -17.95
CA MET A 4 -37.72 -61.63 -18.14
C MET A 4 -37.47 -60.19 -17.54
N ASN A 5 -36.68 -60.13 -16.46
CA ASN A 5 -36.33 -58.87 -15.85
C ASN A 5 -35.27 -58.05 -16.65
N LYS A 6 -34.44 -58.74 -17.46
CA LYS A 6 -33.47 -58.03 -18.33
C LYS A 6 -34.14 -57.50 -19.61
N ALA A 7 -35.16 -58.13 -20.10
CA ALA A 7 -35.92 -57.63 -21.25
C ALA A 7 -36.78 -56.39 -20.84
N LEU A 8 -37.35 -56.35 -19.62
CA LEU A 8 -38.12 -55.25 -19.14
C LEU A 8 -37.26 -54.01 -18.82
N SER A 9 -36.01 -54.20 -18.32
CA SER A 9 -35.09 -53.10 -18.11
C SER A 9 -34.52 -52.52 -19.41
N MET A 10 -34.36 -53.30 -20.46
CA MET A 10 -33.98 -52.79 -21.77
C MET A 10 -35.14 -52.06 -22.48
N LEU A 11 -36.40 -52.48 -22.27
CA LEU A 11 -37.54 -51.75 -22.81
C LEU A 11 -37.77 -50.40 -22.10
N ALA A 12 -37.53 -50.35 -20.80
CA ALA A 12 -37.60 -49.07 -20.04
C ALA A 12 -36.49 -48.08 -20.41
N ALA A 13 -35.29 -48.56 -20.71
CA ALA A 13 -34.19 -47.73 -21.20
C ALA A 13 -34.43 -47.23 -22.64
N ALA A 14 -35.05 -48.05 -23.51
CA ALA A 14 -35.40 -47.63 -24.87
C ALA A 14 -36.58 -46.61 -24.88
N ALA A 15 -37.54 -46.68 -23.94
CA ALA A 15 -38.63 -45.75 -23.84
C ALA A 15 -38.17 -44.37 -23.28
N ALA A 16 -37.12 -44.32 -22.45
CA ALA A 16 -36.55 -43.08 -21.94
C ALA A 16 -35.76 -42.31 -23.00
N VAL A 17 -35.27 -42.97 -24.04
CA VAL A 17 -34.52 -42.31 -25.14
C VAL A 17 -35.46 -41.75 -26.22
N MET A 18 -36.71 -42.24 -26.27
CA MET A 18 -37.71 -41.74 -27.25
C MET A 18 -38.55 -40.56 -26.80
N SER A 19 -38.41 -40.11 -25.55
CA SER A 19 -39.22 -38.99 -25.04
C SER A 19 -38.59 -37.61 -25.27
N CYS A 20 -37.45 -37.53 -25.91
CA CYS A 20 -36.82 -36.27 -26.33
C CYS A 20 -36.43 -36.34 -27.81
N GLN A 21 -37.37 -36.71 -28.70
CA GLN A 21 -37.27 -36.27 -30.09
C GLN A 21 -37.73 -34.82 -30.15
N TRP A 22 -36.79 -33.92 -29.84
CA TRP A 22 -36.90 -32.55 -30.28
C TRP A 22 -36.76 -32.57 -31.80
N ASP A 23 -37.81 -32.18 -32.52
CA ASP A 23 -37.77 -32.08 -33.98
C ASP A 23 -37.13 -30.71 -34.32
N PRO A 24 -35.91 -30.71 -34.86
CA PRO A 24 -35.25 -29.44 -35.18
C PRO A 24 -35.90 -28.71 -36.37
N ALA A 25 -36.88 -29.35 -37.05
CA ALA A 25 -37.49 -28.76 -38.24
C ALA A 25 -38.55 -27.70 -37.95
N ASP A 26 -39.02 -27.57 -36.70
CA ASP A 26 -40.06 -26.59 -36.37
C ASP A 26 -39.54 -25.27 -35.76
N HIS A 27 -38.23 -25.14 -35.64
CA HIS A 27 -37.60 -23.91 -35.20
C HIS A 27 -36.45 -23.55 -36.17
N ASP A 28 -36.78 -22.89 -37.26
CA ASP A 28 -35.81 -22.13 -38.08
C ASP A 28 -35.26 -20.96 -37.24
N VAL A 29 -34.58 -21.27 -36.14
CA VAL A 29 -33.70 -20.30 -35.50
C VAL A 29 -32.44 -20.25 -36.36
N ALA A 30 -32.34 -19.24 -37.19
CA ALA A 30 -31.11 -19.00 -37.95
C ALA A 30 -29.93 -19.00 -36.95
N PRO A 31 -28.83 -19.65 -37.28
CA PRO A 31 -27.66 -19.64 -36.40
C PRO A 31 -27.29 -18.18 -36.12
N VAL A 32 -27.29 -17.82 -34.84
CA VAL A 32 -26.87 -16.48 -34.43
C VAL A 32 -25.38 -16.32 -34.75
N GLU A 33 -25.04 -15.42 -35.64
CA GLU A 33 -23.65 -15.14 -35.99
C GLU A 33 -22.99 -14.42 -34.83
N GLU A 34 -22.24 -15.14 -34.02
CA GLU A 34 -21.46 -14.57 -32.93
C GLU A 34 -20.24 -13.82 -33.47
N LYS A 35 -20.07 -12.54 -33.08
CA LYS A 35 -18.96 -11.69 -33.54
C LYS A 35 -17.83 -11.55 -32.53
N LEU A 36 -18.09 -11.84 -31.26
CA LEU A 36 -17.09 -11.77 -30.21
C LEU A 36 -15.91 -12.73 -30.51
N THR A 37 -14.72 -12.19 -30.63
CA THR A 37 -13.47 -12.95 -30.68
C THR A 37 -12.62 -12.59 -29.47
N LEU A 38 -11.71 -13.48 -29.07
CA LEU A 38 -10.83 -13.28 -27.92
C LEU A 38 -9.44 -13.78 -28.26
N SER A 39 -8.43 -12.99 -27.93
CA SER A 39 -7.01 -13.30 -28.13
C SER A 39 -6.18 -12.95 -26.89
N ALA A 40 -5.01 -13.56 -26.75
CA ALA A 40 -4.02 -13.23 -25.74
C ALA A 40 -2.71 -12.83 -26.41
N SER A 41 -1.96 -11.92 -25.81
CA SER A 41 -0.64 -11.48 -26.31
C SER A 41 0.41 -12.60 -26.28
N SER A 42 0.19 -13.63 -25.46
CA SER A 42 1.06 -14.84 -25.37
C SER A 42 0.25 -16.03 -24.88
N GLU A 43 0.55 -17.22 -25.40
CA GLU A 43 -0.04 -18.48 -24.94
C GLU A 43 0.74 -19.10 -23.77
N ASN A 44 2.02 -18.72 -23.62
CA ASN A 44 2.91 -19.22 -22.56
C ASN A 44 3.65 -18.05 -21.94
N VAL A 45 3.50 -17.84 -20.64
CA VAL A 45 4.10 -16.75 -19.89
C VAL A 45 4.94 -17.32 -18.75
N VAL A 46 6.24 -17.07 -18.80
CA VAL A 46 7.15 -17.28 -17.67
C VAL A 46 7.26 -15.95 -16.94
N LEU A 47 6.76 -15.90 -15.71
CA LEU A 47 6.88 -14.70 -14.89
C LEU A 47 8.36 -14.51 -14.52
N LEU A 48 8.84 -13.26 -14.53
CA LEU A 48 10.22 -12.91 -14.18
C LEU A 48 10.21 -11.81 -13.12
N GLU A 49 10.99 -11.99 -12.07
CA GLU A 49 11.05 -11.05 -10.94
C GLU A 49 11.48 -9.64 -11.37
N GLU A 50 12.38 -9.53 -12.32
CA GLU A 50 12.82 -8.27 -12.90
C GLU A 50 11.73 -7.48 -13.65
N ASN A 51 10.61 -8.16 -13.95
CA ASN A 51 9.48 -7.61 -14.71
C ASN A 51 8.20 -7.42 -13.87
N LEU A 52 8.26 -7.49 -12.55
CA LEU A 52 7.08 -7.48 -11.66
C LEU A 52 6.04 -6.39 -12.01
N LYS A 53 6.48 -5.21 -12.40
CA LYS A 53 5.59 -4.08 -12.73
C LYS A 53 5.19 -4.00 -14.21
N LYS A 54 5.70 -4.90 -15.06
CA LYS A 54 5.36 -4.94 -16.47
C LYS A 54 4.18 -5.87 -16.72
N ASP A 55 3.45 -5.60 -17.81
CA ASP A 55 2.39 -6.49 -18.26
C ASP A 55 2.98 -7.85 -18.64
N ALA A 56 2.41 -8.90 -18.08
CA ALA A 56 2.75 -10.28 -18.37
C ALA A 56 1.93 -10.83 -19.54
N VAL A 57 0.66 -10.47 -19.58
CA VAL A 57 -0.28 -10.87 -20.64
C VAL A 57 -1.35 -9.80 -20.79
N THR A 58 -1.72 -9.55 -22.04
CA THR A 58 -2.86 -8.71 -22.41
C THR A 58 -3.85 -9.57 -23.15
N PHE A 59 -5.11 -9.53 -22.72
CA PHE A 59 -6.24 -10.12 -23.43
C PHE A 59 -6.95 -9.02 -24.21
N SER A 60 -7.34 -9.33 -25.45
CA SER A 60 -8.06 -8.40 -26.32
C SER A 60 -9.21 -9.12 -27.01
N TRP A 61 -10.33 -8.42 -27.16
CA TRP A 61 -11.52 -8.96 -27.80
C TRP A 61 -12.16 -7.94 -28.74
N THR A 62 -13.03 -8.43 -29.62
CA THR A 62 -13.81 -7.58 -30.51
C THR A 62 -15.15 -7.23 -29.89
N GLU A 63 -15.82 -6.25 -30.44
CA GLU A 63 -17.23 -6.04 -30.15
C GLU A 63 -18.04 -7.31 -30.46
N ALA A 64 -19.02 -7.60 -29.61
CA ALA A 64 -20.03 -8.62 -29.87
C ALA A 64 -21.06 -8.10 -30.89
N ARG A 65 -22.05 -8.93 -31.24
CA ARG A 65 -23.09 -8.55 -32.20
C ARG A 65 -23.86 -7.31 -31.74
N ASP A 66 -24.19 -6.46 -32.70
CA ASP A 66 -25.08 -5.30 -32.47
C ASP A 66 -26.55 -5.77 -32.48
N MET A 67 -27.27 -5.48 -31.42
CA MET A 67 -28.69 -5.79 -31.26
C MET A 67 -29.62 -4.60 -31.48
N GLY A 68 -29.05 -3.43 -31.88
CA GLY A 68 -29.78 -2.19 -32.10
C GLY A 68 -30.00 -1.37 -30.84
N GLU A 69 -30.60 -0.19 -31.03
CA GLU A 69 -30.70 0.87 -30.01
C GLU A 69 -31.55 0.50 -28.76
N ASP A 70 -32.37 -0.54 -28.85
CA ASP A 70 -33.23 -0.99 -27.75
C ASP A 70 -32.46 -1.83 -26.72
N TYR A 71 -31.23 -2.24 -27.02
CA TYR A 71 -30.39 -3.07 -26.17
C TYR A 71 -29.14 -2.34 -25.72
N MET A 72 -28.83 -2.49 -24.43
CA MET A 72 -27.57 -2.02 -23.84
C MET A 72 -26.66 -3.21 -23.65
N ILE A 73 -25.45 -3.14 -24.25
CA ILE A 73 -24.42 -4.17 -24.12
C ILE A 73 -23.52 -3.88 -22.93
N SER A 74 -23.16 -4.92 -22.19
CA SER A 74 -22.12 -4.90 -21.14
C SER A 74 -21.15 -6.05 -21.31
N TYR A 75 -19.92 -5.86 -20.82
CA TYR A 75 -18.86 -6.88 -20.85
C TYR A 75 -18.40 -7.19 -19.44
N GLU A 76 -18.42 -8.47 -19.08
CA GLU A 76 -17.82 -9.00 -17.85
C GLU A 76 -16.64 -9.89 -18.22
N THR A 77 -15.49 -9.70 -17.57
CA THR A 77 -14.36 -10.60 -17.70
C THR A 77 -14.19 -11.47 -16.47
N LYS A 78 -13.72 -12.71 -16.69
CA LYS A 78 -13.46 -13.68 -15.62
C LYS A 78 -12.11 -14.34 -15.83
N LEU A 79 -11.30 -14.34 -14.77
CA LEU A 79 -10.00 -14.99 -14.76
C LEU A 79 -9.97 -16.05 -13.66
N ASP A 80 -9.57 -17.28 -13.96
CA ASP A 80 -9.46 -18.37 -12.98
C ASP A 80 -8.48 -19.45 -13.48
N VAL A 81 -8.14 -20.38 -12.62
CA VAL A 81 -7.32 -21.55 -12.96
C VAL A 81 -8.20 -22.61 -13.62
N LEU A 82 -7.68 -23.25 -14.66
CA LEU A 82 -8.35 -24.35 -15.34
C LEU A 82 -8.81 -25.42 -14.35
N GLY A 83 -10.08 -25.76 -14.42
CA GLY A 83 -10.73 -26.72 -13.53
C GLY A 83 -11.46 -26.11 -12.33
N ASN A 84 -11.26 -24.83 -12.01
CA ASN A 84 -12.02 -24.14 -10.97
C ASN A 84 -13.42 -23.72 -11.43
N ASN A 85 -13.69 -23.79 -12.74
CA ASN A 85 -14.97 -23.44 -13.37
C ASN A 85 -15.51 -22.05 -13.01
N PHE A 86 -14.60 -21.08 -12.81
CA PHE A 86 -14.94 -19.72 -12.39
C PHE A 86 -15.75 -19.66 -11.10
N GLY A 87 -15.41 -20.53 -10.14
CA GLY A 87 -16.09 -20.61 -8.85
C GLY A 87 -15.98 -19.33 -8.04
N SER A 88 -16.99 -18.98 -7.25
CA SER A 88 -17.11 -17.70 -6.54
C SER A 88 -15.95 -17.38 -5.60
N LYS A 89 -15.19 -18.37 -5.14
CA LYS A 89 -14.05 -18.19 -4.23
C LYS A 89 -12.71 -17.96 -4.96
N THR A 90 -12.61 -18.43 -6.19
CA THR A 90 -11.36 -18.45 -6.96
C THR A 90 -11.34 -17.42 -8.07
N VAL A 91 -12.47 -17.17 -8.72
CA VAL A 91 -12.59 -16.28 -9.87
C VAL A 91 -12.23 -14.82 -9.53
N ILE A 92 -11.55 -14.18 -10.48
CA ILE A 92 -11.36 -12.72 -10.51
C ILE A 92 -12.32 -12.21 -11.59
N ARG A 93 -13.24 -11.34 -11.20
CA ARG A 93 -14.25 -10.73 -12.08
C ARG A 93 -13.99 -9.25 -12.23
N THR A 94 -14.22 -8.75 -13.42
CA THR A 94 -14.14 -7.32 -13.73
C THR A 94 -15.27 -6.96 -14.68
N ASP A 95 -16.07 -5.97 -14.30
CA ASP A 95 -16.99 -5.31 -15.21
C ASP A 95 -16.17 -4.29 -16.01
N MET A 96 -16.27 -4.34 -17.34
CA MET A 96 -15.49 -3.49 -18.23
C MET A 96 -16.24 -2.19 -18.51
N ASP A 97 -15.48 -1.09 -18.56
CA ASP A 97 -16.05 0.19 -18.97
C ASP A 97 -16.44 0.19 -20.46
N PRO A 98 -17.48 0.94 -20.84
CA PRO A 98 -17.92 1.01 -22.24
C PRO A 98 -16.79 1.46 -23.18
N GLY A 99 -16.56 0.65 -24.22
CA GLY A 99 -15.51 0.93 -25.22
C GLY A 99 -14.14 0.37 -24.88
N GLU A 100 -13.99 -0.30 -23.74
CA GLU A 100 -12.77 -1.04 -23.40
C GLU A 100 -12.86 -2.50 -23.88
N PHE A 101 -11.92 -2.87 -24.77
CA PHE A 101 -11.84 -4.21 -25.39
C PHE A 101 -10.50 -4.90 -25.14
N SER A 102 -9.82 -4.52 -24.06
CA SER A 102 -8.59 -5.16 -23.65
C SER A 102 -8.40 -5.06 -22.14
N GLN A 103 -7.70 -6.04 -21.57
CA GLN A 103 -7.32 -6.07 -20.16
C GLN A 103 -5.92 -6.66 -20.03
N SER A 104 -5.05 -5.95 -19.33
CA SER A 104 -3.68 -6.41 -19.05
C SER A 104 -3.53 -6.80 -17.58
N PHE A 105 -2.67 -7.78 -17.33
CA PHE A 105 -2.28 -8.20 -16.00
C PHE A 105 -0.76 -8.18 -15.88
N THR A 106 -0.27 -7.55 -14.80
CA THR A 106 1.17 -7.49 -14.53
C THR A 106 1.71 -8.83 -14.01
N VAL A 107 3.03 -8.99 -14.10
CA VAL A 107 3.73 -10.15 -13.52
C VAL A 107 3.43 -10.27 -12.02
N GLU A 108 3.46 -9.16 -11.28
CA GLU A 108 3.17 -9.13 -9.84
C GLU A 108 1.74 -9.59 -9.53
N GLN A 109 0.74 -9.08 -10.27
CA GLN A 109 -0.66 -9.48 -10.07
C GLN A 109 -0.85 -10.98 -10.28
N LEU A 110 -0.38 -11.50 -11.42
CA LEU A 110 -0.54 -12.93 -11.74
C LEU A 110 0.21 -13.82 -10.74
N ASN A 111 1.41 -13.41 -10.33
CA ASN A 111 2.20 -14.18 -9.36
C ASN A 111 1.54 -14.22 -7.98
N THR A 112 1.08 -13.06 -7.49
CA THR A 112 0.36 -12.96 -6.21
C THR A 112 -0.91 -13.79 -6.21
N TRP A 113 -1.71 -13.71 -7.27
CA TRP A 113 -2.91 -14.54 -7.37
C TRP A 113 -2.60 -16.03 -7.47
N ALA A 114 -1.56 -16.41 -8.22
CA ALA A 114 -1.13 -17.79 -8.32
C ALA A 114 -0.76 -18.37 -6.95
N THR A 115 0.04 -17.65 -6.18
CA THR A 115 0.59 -18.16 -4.91
C THR A 115 -0.37 -17.96 -3.73
N GLU A 116 -1.01 -16.81 -3.61
CA GLU A 116 -1.82 -16.47 -2.44
C GLU A 116 -3.31 -16.81 -2.61
N ARG A 117 -3.89 -16.54 -3.78
CA ARG A 117 -5.31 -16.78 -4.01
C ARG A 117 -5.61 -18.22 -4.40
N TRP A 118 -4.80 -18.79 -5.31
CA TRP A 118 -5.01 -20.13 -5.82
C TRP A 118 -4.12 -21.18 -5.15
N GLY A 119 -3.14 -20.77 -4.32
CA GLY A 119 -2.27 -21.68 -3.57
C GLY A 119 -1.38 -22.57 -4.46
N LEU A 120 -0.98 -22.06 -5.63
CA LEU A 120 -0.23 -22.83 -6.61
C LEU A 120 1.28 -22.77 -6.30
N PRO A 121 2.00 -23.88 -6.55
CA PRO A 121 3.42 -23.94 -6.29
C PRO A 121 4.22 -23.11 -7.31
N VAL A 122 5.22 -22.38 -6.83
CA VAL A 122 6.19 -21.67 -7.69
C VAL A 122 6.99 -22.61 -8.57
N ASN A 123 7.47 -22.13 -9.69
CA ASN A 123 8.26 -22.87 -10.68
C ASN A 123 7.54 -24.10 -11.29
N LYS A 124 6.21 -24.16 -11.16
CA LYS A 124 5.39 -25.18 -11.83
C LYS A 124 4.35 -24.50 -12.72
N GLN A 125 4.24 -24.98 -13.93
CA GLN A 125 3.25 -24.49 -14.88
C GLN A 125 1.82 -24.83 -14.43
N PHE A 126 0.92 -23.91 -14.65
CA PHE A 126 -0.52 -24.11 -14.56
C PHE A 126 -1.20 -23.42 -15.74
N THR A 127 -2.44 -23.81 -16.02
CA THR A 127 -3.23 -23.19 -17.07
C THR A 127 -4.22 -22.21 -16.46
N LEU A 128 -4.20 -21.01 -16.97
CA LEU A 128 -5.13 -19.94 -16.64
C LEU A 128 -6.21 -19.88 -17.70
N GLU A 129 -7.46 -19.71 -17.32
CA GLU A 129 -8.59 -19.47 -18.21
C GLU A 129 -9.04 -18.03 -18.07
N TYR A 130 -9.12 -17.34 -19.20
CA TYR A 130 -9.69 -16.00 -19.29
C TYR A 130 -10.95 -16.06 -20.16
N ARG A 131 -12.06 -15.52 -19.63
CA ARG A 131 -13.36 -15.52 -20.26
C ARG A 131 -13.90 -14.12 -20.39
N VAL A 132 -14.43 -13.80 -21.55
CA VAL A 132 -15.23 -12.60 -21.80
C VAL A 132 -16.66 -13.00 -22.02
N VAL A 133 -17.58 -12.32 -21.35
CA VAL A 133 -19.02 -12.48 -21.48
C VAL A 133 -19.59 -11.15 -21.92
N ALA A 134 -20.15 -11.11 -23.13
CA ALA A 134 -20.94 -9.99 -23.61
C ALA A 134 -22.42 -10.31 -23.41
N GLN A 135 -23.14 -9.44 -22.74
CA GLN A 135 -24.57 -9.63 -22.45
C GLN A 135 -25.35 -8.36 -22.74
N TRP A 136 -26.61 -8.54 -23.09
CA TRP A 136 -27.51 -7.46 -23.46
C TRP A 136 -28.64 -7.33 -22.44
N GLU A 137 -28.95 -6.09 -22.10
CA GLU A 137 -30.07 -5.73 -21.26
C GLU A 137 -31.01 -4.78 -22.01
N GLY A 138 -32.29 -4.83 -21.70
CA GLY A 138 -33.35 -4.08 -22.40
C GLY A 138 -33.98 -4.93 -23.51
N GLY A 139 -34.56 -4.25 -24.51
CA GLY A 139 -35.24 -4.90 -25.61
C GLY A 139 -36.51 -5.67 -25.21
N SER A 140 -37.18 -6.29 -26.20
CA SER A 140 -38.44 -7.03 -26.00
C SER A 140 -38.20 -8.55 -25.80
N THR A 141 -37.01 -9.05 -26.07
CA THR A 141 -36.64 -10.47 -26.01
C THR A 141 -35.36 -10.68 -25.22
N PHE A 142 -35.25 -11.84 -24.57
CA PHE A 142 -34.01 -12.25 -23.93
C PHE A 142 -33.00 -12.71 -24.98
N GLU A 143 -31.82 -12.12 -24.93
CA GLU A 143 -30.73 -12.48 -25.84
C GLU A 143 -29.67 -13.31 -25.13
N MET A 144 -29.27 -14.41 -25.75
CA MET A 144 -28.20 -15.26 -25.23
C MET A 144 -26.86 -14.51 -25.28
N PRO A 145 -26.10 -14.48 -24.17
CA PRO A 145 -24.80 -13.84 -24.14
C PRO A 145 -23.80 -14.51 -25.11
N GLU A 146 -22.92 -13.71 -25.70
CA GLU A 146 -21.74 -14.22 -26.39
C GLU A 146 -20.62 -14.46 -25.40
N VAL A 147 -20.02 -15.65 -25.44
CA VAL A 147 -18.99 -16.05 -24.47
C VAL A 147 -17.77 -16.59 -25.23
N ARG A 148 -16.60 -16.07 -24.89
CA ARG A 148 -15.31 -16.61 -25.34
C ARG A 148 -14.41 -16.90 -24.17
N THR A 149 -13.68 -18.01 -24.27
CA THR A 149 -12.69 -18.40 -23.27
C THR A 149 -11.41 -18.78 -23.98
N ILE A 150 -10.28 -18.29 -23.46
CA ILE A 150 -8.94 -18.63 -23.93
C ILE A 150 -8.12 -19.14 -22.76
N GLN A 151 -7.13 -19.98 -23.05
CA GLN A 151 -6.22 -20.53 -22.06
C GLN A 151 -4.81 -20.00 -22.30
N VAL A 152 -4.13 -19.70 -21.19
CA VAL A 152 -2.72 -19.27 -21.17
C VAL A 152 -1.98 -20.08 -20.12
N VAL A 153 -0.81 -20.61 -20.47
CA VAL A 153 0.05 -21.33 -19.53
C VAL A 153 0.92 -20.33 -18.80
N ILE A 154 0.89 -20.36 -17.46
CA ILE A 154 1.65 -19.48 -16.59
C ILE A 154 2.65 -20.29 -15.76
N THR A 155 3.86 -19.78 -15.61
CA THR A 155 4.85 -20.33 -14.68
C THR A 155 5.10 -19.28 -13.60
N PRO A 156 4.55 -19.44 -12.36
CA PRO A 156 4.82 -18.52 -11.26
C PRO A 156 6.26 -18.65 -10.79
N ILE A 157 6.76 -17.56 -10.21
CA ILE A 157 8.12 -17.49 -9.67
C ILE A 157 8.09 -17.39 -8.15
N LYS A 158 9.17 -17.83 -7.52
CA LYS A 158 9.47 -17.41 -6.15
C LYS A 158 9.96 -15.97 -6.25
N VAL A 159 9.12 -15.02 -5.89
CA VAL A 159 9.59 -13.65 -5.63
C VAL A 159 10.48 -13.75 -4.42
N THR A 160 11.70 -13.27 -4.53
CA THR A 160 12.60 -13.14 -3.40
C THR A 160 11.99 -12.06 -2.51
N VAL A 161 11.18 -12.46 -1.53
CA VAL A 161 10.72 -11.53 -0.51
C VAL A 161 11.99 -11.14 0.22
N PHE A 162 12.39 -9.88 0.03
CA PHE A 162 13.38 -9.28 0.88
C PHE A 162 12.75 -9.14 2.25
N ASP A 163 12.83 -10.18 3.06
CA ASP A 163 12.48 -10.12 4.47
C ASP A 163 13.71 -10.44 5.30
N ALA A 164 13.70 -9.99 6.52
CA ALA A 164 14.78 -10.19 7.47
C ALA A 164 14.16 -10.52 8.82
N ASP A 165 14.59 -11.59 9.44
CA ASP A 165 14.26 -11.87 10.84
C ASP A 165 14.96 -10.84 11.72
N LYS A 166 16.26 -10.58 11.42
CA LYS A 166 17.08 -9.56 12.05
C LYS A 166 17.97 -8.87 11.05
N MET A 167 18.29 -7.62 11.34
CA MET A 167 19.24 -6.84 10.58
C MET A 167 20.26 -6.19 11.52
N PHE A 168 21.49 -6.02 11.05
CA PHE A 168 22.58 -5.45 11.82
C PHE A 168 23.30 -4.37 11.03
N VAL A 169 24.01 -3.49 11.72
CA VAL A 169 25.16 -2.75 11.19
C VAL A 169 26.42 -3.35 11.78
N GLY A 170 27.51 -3.36 11.02
CA GLY A 170 28.78 -3.94 11.48
C GLY A 170 29.92 -3.62 10.52
N GLY A 171 31.03 -4.31 10.66
CA GLY A 171 32.23 -4.12 9.86
C GLY A 171 33.36 -3.47 10.65
N THR A 172 34.30 -2.78 9.97
CA THR A 172 35.40 -2.08 10.66
C THR A 172 35.04 -0.65 11.08
N ALA A 173 33.94 -0.10 10.51
CA ALA A 173 33.48 1.26 10.83
C ALA A 173 32.66 1.32 12.12
N VAL A 174 32.07 0.21 12.56
CA VAL A 174 31.25 0.10 13.76
C VAL A 174 31.26 -1.33 14.29
N GLU A 175 31.17 -1.51 15.61
CA GLU A 175 30.89 -2.81 16.22
C GLU A 175 29.52 -3.31 15.78
N GLU A 176 29.37 -4.65 15.63
CA GLU A 176 28.11 -5.21 15.19
C GLU A 176 27.01 -4.97 16.23
N GLU A 177 25.92 -4.33 15.81
CA GLU A 177 24.73 -4.11 16.61
C GLU A 177 23.44 -4.30 15.80
N GLU A 178 22.39 -4.78 16.46
CA GLU A 178 21.09 -5.05 15.83
C GLU A 178 20.33 -3.75 15.50
N ILE A 179 19.80 -3.68 14.29
CA ILE A 179 18.95 -2.59 13.82
C ILE A 179 17.48 -2.96 14.05
N SER A 180 16.71 -2.08 14.67
CA SER A 180 15.29 -2.30 14.87
C SER A 180 14.47 -1.90 13.64
N ARG A 181 13.34 -2.58 13.45
CA ARG A 181 12.30 -2.14 12.52
C ARG A 181 11.74 -0.80 12.99
N THR A 182 11.35 0.05 12.04
CA THR A 182 10.67 1.29 12.37
C THR A 182 9.23 1.02 12.83
N LEU A 183 8.68 1.92 13.63
CA LEU A 183 7.33 1.74 14.16
C LEU A 183 6.26 2.01 13.10
N GLU A 184 6.54 2.90 12.17
CA GLU A 184 5.64 3.34 11.10
C GLU A 184 5.59 2.40 9.90
N ASN A 185 6.62 1.57 9.71
CA ASN A 185 6.72 0.66 8.57
C ASN A 185 7.40 -0.65 9.00
N GLU A 186 6.65 -1.73 9.06
CA GLU A 186 7.12 -3.06 9.45
C GLU A 186 8.18 -3.67 8.51
N PHE A 187 8.27 -3.18 7.28
CA PHE A 187 9.27 -3.63 6.30
C PHE A 187 10.53 -2.76 6.31
N GLN A 188 10.61 -1.76 7.15
CA GLN A 188 11.71 -0.81 7.16
C GLN A 188 12.55 -0.94 8.43
N PHE A 189 13.85 -1.02 8.25
CA PHE A 189 14.84 -0.96 9.31
C PHE A 189 15.55 0.37 9.26
N ALA A 190 15.86 0.93 10.42
CA ALA A 190 16.61 2.18 10.50
C ALA A 190 17.55 2.21 11.70
N TRP A 191 18.71 2.80 11.49
CA TRP A 191 19.75 2.99 12.48
C TRP A 191 20.31 4.42 12.38
N LEU A 192 20.70 4.98 13.51
CA LEU A 192 21.35 6.27 13.61
C LEU A 192 22.45 6.20 14.67
N GLY A 193 23.69 6.17 14.24
CA GLY A 193 24.84 6.03 15.13
C GLY A 193 26.12 6.56 14.54
N ASP A 194 27.21 6.46 15.31
CA ASP A 194 28.51 6.98 14.93
C ASP A 194 29.31 5.91 14.15
N LEU A 195 29.80 6.27 12.96
CA LEU A 195 30.73 5.49 12.17
C LEU A 195 32.14 6.12 12.24
N THR A 196 33.15 5.25 12.30
CA THR A 196 34.54 5.61 12.04
C THR A 196 34.88 5.39 10.57
N ILE A 197 36.06 5.82 10.13
CA ILE A 197 36.56 5.48 8.79
C ILE A 197 36.81 3.97 8.71
N GLY A 198 36.29 3.32 7.69
CA GLY A 198 36.38 1.87 7.49
C GLY A 198 35.23 1.31 6.68
N ASP A 199 34.98 0.04 6.84
CA ASP A 199 33.94 -0.72 6.11
C ASP A 199 32.65 -0.77 6.90
N LEU A 200 31.55 -0.35 6.29
CA LEU A 200 30.20 -0.54 6.81
C LEU A 200 29.56 -1.75 6.14
N GLN A 201 29.21 -2.75 6.91
CA GLN A 201 28.41 -3.90 6.49
C GLN A 201 26.99 -3.79 7.04
N ILE A 202 26.03 -4.37 6.32
CA ILE A 202 24.65 -4.52 6.79
C ILE A 202 24.29 -6.01 6.72
N PRO A 203 24.68 -6.79 7.74
CA PRO A 203 24.31 -8.19 7.86
C PRO A 203 22.82 -8.37 8.12
N VAL A 204 22.26 -9.46 7.61
CA VAL A 204 20.86 -9.85 7.75
C VAL A 204 20.77 -11.32 8.12
N GLU A 205 19.92 -11.67 9.06
CA GLU A 205 19.50 -13.05 9.32
C GLU A 205 18.12 -13.26 8.73
N TYR A 206 17.96 -14.29 7.91
CA TYR A 206 16.69 -14.68 7.33
C TYR A 206 16.61 -16.21 7.25
N GLU A 207 15.55 -16.80 7.84
CA GLU A 207 15.35 -18.26 7.92
C GLU A 207 16.57 -19.02 8.49
N GLY A 208 17.30 -18.39 9.42
CA GLY A 208 18.51 -18.96 10.06
C GLY A 208 19.77 -18.90 9.20
N VAL A 209 19.73 -18.26 8.06
CA VAL A 209 20.89 -18.03 7.18
C VAL A 209 21.33 -16.59 7.29
N ARG A 210 22.66 -16.36 7.26
CA ARG A 210 23.24 -15.02 7.29
C ARG A 210 23.51 -14.55 5.87
N TYR A 211 23.01 -13.38 5.56
CA TYR A 211 23.21 -12.66 4.31
C TYR A 211 23.79 -11.27 4.58
N TYR A 212 24.15 -10.57 3.50
CA TYR A 212 24.59 -9.19 3.54
C TYR A 212 23.81 -8.39 2.51
N ILE A 213 23.38 -7.19 2.89
CA ILE A 213 22.81 -6.23 1.95
C ILE A 213 23.93 -5.68 1.08
N ALA A 214 23.70 -5.62 -0.21
CA ALA A 214 24.60 -5.02 -1.19
C ALA A 214 23.81 -4.19 -2.20
N PRO A 215 24.35 -3.08 -2.75
CA PRO A 215 23.73 -2.38 -3.84
C PRO A 215 23.77 -3.23 -5.11
N LYS A 216 22.71 -3.22 -5.91
CA LYS A 216 22.63 -4.01 -7.15
C LYS A 216 23.71 -3.67 -8.17
N ASP A 217 24.25 -2.44 -8.13
CA ASP A 217 25.35 -2.01 -8.99
C ASP A 217 26.74 -2.44 -8.50
N GLY A 218 26.80 -3.07 -7.32
CA GLY A 218 28.02 -3.65 -6.73
C GLY A 218 29.08 -2.63 -6.31
N LYS A 219 28.75 -1.33 -6.25
CA LYS A 219 29.71 -0.28 -5.88
C LYS A 219 29.91 -0.19 -4.38
N THR A 220 31.14 -0.27 -3.91
CA THR A 220 31.53 -0.08 -2.51
C THR A 220 31.49 1.39 -2.10
N ALA A 221 31.77 2.30 -3.03
CA ALA A 221 31.73 3.74 -2.77
C ALA A 221 30.30 4.18 -2.35
N LEU A 222 30.20 4.80 -1.18
CA LEU A 222 28.96 5.28 -0.65
C LEU A 222 28.30 6.31 -1.59
N GLN A 223 27.06 6.05 -2.00
CA GLN A 223 26.22 7.01 -2.71
C GLN A 223 25.45 7.84 -1.69
N ASP A 224 26.14 8.74 -1.01
CA ASP A 224 25.69 9.48 0.14
C ASP A 224 24.34 10.20 -0.08
N GLY A 225 23.35 9.90 0.76
CA GLY A 225 22.00 10.44 0.72
C GLY A 225 21.14 10.00 -0.48
N LYS A 226 21.63 9.09 -1.33
CA LYS A 226 20.87 8.56 -2.47
C LYS A 226 20.28 7.18 -2.14
N THR A 227 19.06 6.99 -2.53
CA THR A 227 18.41 5.68 -2.46
C THR A 227 18.93 4.79 -3.57
N VAL A 228 19.42 3.61 -3.22
CA VAL A 228 19.93 2.60 -4.14
C VAL A 228 19.10 1.33 -4.09
N ASP A 229 18.98 0.65 -5.23
CA ASP A 229 18.40 -0.69 -5.27
C ASP A 229 19.41 -1.68 -4.64
N ILE A 230 18.90 -2.58 -3.81
CA ILE A 230 19.70 -3.54 -3.05
C ILE A 230 19.38 -4.99 -3.41
N THR A 231 20.30 -5.86 -3.05
CA THR A 231 20.16 -7.32 -3.07
C THR A 231 20.65 -7.90 -1.75
N MET A 232 20.22 -9.12 -1.42
CA MET A 232 20.81 -9.94 -0.36
C MET A 232 21.73 -10.98 -1.01
N GLN A 233 22.90 -11.19 -0.43
CA GLN A 233 23.89 -12.16 -0.88
C GLN A 233 24.57 -12.83 0.32
N GLU A 234 25.06 -14.06 0.15
CA GLU A 234 25.78 -14.80 1.21
C GLU A 234 27.18 -14.24 1.44
N GLU A 235 27.84 -13.77 0.37
CA GLU A 235 29.15 -13.18 0.45
C GLU A 235 29.11 -11.81 1.13
N PRO A 236 30.02 -11.52 2.08
CA PRO A 236 30.11 -10.22 2.72
C PRO A 236 30.24 -9.08 1.72
N PHE A 237 29.50 -8.01 1.96
CA PHE A 237 29.62 -6.76 1.22
C PHE A 237 29.81 -5.60 2.20
N ALA A 238 30.61 -4.60 1.81
CA ALA A 238 30.84 -3.40 2.61
C ALA A 238 30.82 -2.14 1.76
N TRP A 239 30.28 -1.07 2.34
CA TRP A 239 30.41 0.30 1.82
C TRP A 239 31.63 0.98 2.45
N ASP A 240 32.36 1.74 1.66
CA ASP A 240 33.53 2.50 2.08
C ASP A 240 33.09 3.77 2.85
N ILE A 241 33.31 3.83 4.15
CA ILE A 241 33.12 5.03 4.96
C ILE A 241 34.42 5.82 4.99
N THR A 242 34.43 6.98 4.33
CA THR A 242 35.61 7.81 4.14
C THR A 242 35.75 8.95 5.15
N SER A 243 34.71 9.20 5.96
CA SER A 243 34.73 10.20 7.03
C SER A 243 33.98 9.71 8.26
N ALA A 244 34.54 9.99 9.44
CA ALA A 244 33.87 9.67 10.69
C ALA A 244 32.73 10.64 10.96
N GLY A 245 31.69 10.16 11.64
CA GLY A 245 30.55 10.99 12.06
C GLY A 245 29.29 10.20 12.29
N LYS A 246 28.18 10.91 12.52
CA LYS A 246 26.88 10.32 12.79
C LYS A 246 26.13 10.03 11.49
N TYR A 247 25.96 8.77 11.19
CA TYR A 247 25.31 8.28 9.98
C TYR A 247 23.89 7.77 10.27
N ARG A 248 23.03 7.88 9.26
CA ARG A 248 21.70 7.25 9.26
C ARG A 248 21.67 6.18 8.16
N VAL A 249 21.29 4.97 8.53
CA VAL A 249 21.08 3.84 7.62
C VAL A 249 19.59 3.55 7.60
N VAL A 250 18.99 3.49 6.41
CA VAL A 250 17.58 3.14 6.22
C VAL A 250 17.51 2.05 5.15
N VAL A 251 16.90 0.93 5.48
CA VAL A 251 16.70 -0.21 4.58
C VAL A 251 15.21 -0.53 4.52
N ASP A 252 14.63 -0.46 3.34
CA ASP A 252 13.25 -0.87 3.07
C ASP A 252 13.26 -2.21 2.35
N MET A 253 12.86 -3.25 3.05
CA MET A 253 12.86 -4.63 2.56
C MET A 253 11.73 -4.86 1.54
N LYS A 254 10.61 -4.16 1.65
CA LYS A 254 9.48 -4.30 0.73
C LYS A 254 9.79 -3.78 -0.67
N THR A 255 10.52 -2.68 -0.74
CA THR A 255 10.91 -2.07 -2.02
C THR A 255 12.32 -2.44 -2.46
N ALA A 256 13.03 -3.22 -1.65
CA ALA A 256 14.44 -3.60 -1.85
C ALA A 256 15.34 -2.37 -2.12
N LYS A 257 15.27 -1.39 -1.20
CA LYS A 257 16.02 -0.12 -1.30
C LYS A 257 16.72 0.20 -0.01
N ALA A 258 17.89 0.81 -0.13
CA ALA A 258 18.63 1.35 1.01
C ALA A 258 19.05 2.81 0.76
N THR A 259 19.14 3.58 1.82
CA THR A 259 19.71 4.93 1.81
C THR A 259 20.60 5.09 3.03
N ILE A 260 21.84 5.50 2.77
CA ILE A 260 22.80 5.81 3.85
C ILE A 260 23.10 7.30 3.76
N TYR A 261 22.87 8.00 4.85
CA TYR A 261 23.10 9.44 4.96
C TYR A 261 24.33 9.68 5.84
N SER A 262 25.30 10.42 5.31
CA SER A 262 26.40 10.98 6.13
C SER A 262 25.92 12.23 6.90
N PRO A 263 26.73 12.77 7.83
CA PRO A 263 26.40 14.05 8.49
C PRO A 263 26.11 15.20 7.52
N ALA A 264 26.65 15.15 6.30
CA ALA A 264 26.47 16.19 5.28
C ALA A 264 25.09 16.12 4.60
N THR A 265 24.53 14.93 4.44
CA THR A 265 23.28 14.69 3.72
C THR A 265 22.14 14.30 4.64
N ASP A 266 22.37 14.11 5.94
CA ASP A 266 21.37 13.62 6.89
C ASP A 266 20.11 14.49 6.90
N LEU A 267 19.01 13.79 7.06
CA LEU A 267 17.67 14.39 7.12
C LEU A 267 17.56 15.34 8.32
N LYS A 268 16.99 16.51 8.08
CA LYS A 268 16.77 17.50 9.15
C LYS A 268 15.43 17.25 9.82
N PRO A 269 15.34 17.43 11.13
CA PRO A 269 14.06 17.37 11.84
C PRO A 269 13.13 18.47 11.34
N PHE A 270 11.84 18.28 11.55
CA PHE A 270 10.86 19.29 11.24
C PHE A 270 10.99 20.47 12.22
N THR A 271 11.03 21.68 11.71
CA THR A 271 11.05 22.89 12.50
C THR A 271 9.90 23.80 12.09
N VAL A 272 9.31 24.46 13.05
CA VAL A 272 8.29 25.49 12.83
C VAL A 272 8.71 26.80 13.48
N SER A 273 8.34 27.88 12.82
CA SER A 273 8.54 29.22 13.35
C SER A 273 7.20 29.93 13.40
N TRP A 274 6.84 30.48 14.53
CA TRP A 274 5.56 31.18 14.72
C TRP A 274 5.62 32.27 15.77
N TYR A 275 4.62 33.15 15.73
CA TYR A 275 4.38 34.12 16.76
C TYR A 275 3.43 33.54 17.81
N PRO A 276 3.87 33.32 19.03
CA PRO A 276 3.00 32.83 20.09
C PRO A 276 1.91 33.84 20.44
N ASN A 277 0.76 33.36 20.90
CA ASN A 277 -0.41 34.14 21.29
C ASN A 277 -1.06 35.00 20.19
N LEU A 278 -0.73 34.81 18.92
CA LEU A 278 -1.50 35.44 17.87
C LEU A 278 -2.92 34.87 17.83
N LYS A 279 -3.88 35.73 17.60
CA LYS A 279 -5.29 35.35 17.41
C LYS A 279 -5.60 35.10 15.94
N THR A 280 -4.90 35.82 15.06
CA THR A 280 -5.05 35.71 13.61
C THR A 280 -3.69 35.88 12.92
N PRO A 281 -3.52 35.39 11.67
CA PRO A 281 -2.30 35.65 10.89
C PRO A 281 -2.03 37.11 10.61
N GLN A 282 -3.08 37.94 10.62
CA GLN A 282 -3.00 39.34 10.32
C GLN A 282 -2.44 40.15 11.48
N ASP A 283 -2.37 39.60 12.68
CA ASP A 283 -1.78 40.29 13.82
C ASP A 283 -0.28 40.60 13.62
N GLY A 284 0.36 39.93 12.63
CA GLY A 284 1.74 40.23 12.25
C GLY A 284 2.73 40.10 13.40
N ASP A 285 3.86 40.77 13.27
CA ASP A 285 4.86 40.77 14.33
C ASP A 285 4.74 41.96 15.28
N ASN A 286 3.68 42.72 15.29
CA ASN A 286 3.37 43.84 16.19
C ASN A 286 4.22 43.95 17.50
N GLY A 287 5.54 43.68 17.40
CA GLY A 287 6.48 43.61 18.52
C GLY A 287 6.46 42.25 19.27
N HIS A 288 5.82 41.25 18.74
CA HIS A 288 5.79 39.89 19.30
C HIS A 288 7.05 39.13 18.93
N ALA A 289 7.58 38.33 19.85
CA ALA A 289 8.72 37.48 19.59
C ALA A 289 8.36 36.35 18.68
N TYR A 290 9.16 36.17 17.65
CA TYR A 290 9.10 34.99 16.74
C TYR A 290 9.96 33.88 17.32
N ILE A 291 9.38 32.70 17.49
CA ILE A 291 10.11 31.56 18.03
C ILE A 291 10.19 30.43 17.00
N THR A 292 11.33 29.73 16.99
CA THR A 292 11.56 28.55 16.19
C THR A 292 11.72 27.34 17.10
N THR A 293 11.00 26.27 16.81
CA THR A 293 11.01 25.05 17.61
C THR A 293 11.19 23.83 16.70
N THR A 294 12.08 22.93 17.10
CA THR A 294 12.14 21.58 16.53
C THR A 294 11.00 20.76 17.08
N VAL A 295 10.30 20.06 16.19
CA VAL A 295 9.14 19.23 16.53
C VAL A 295 9.59 17.81 16.81
N ASP A 296 9.85 17.51 18.05
CA ASP A 296 10.20 16.19 18.57
C ASP A 296 9.15 15.61 19.53
N LYS A 297 8.13 16.41 19.86
CA LYS A 297 7.04 16.06 20.78
C LYS A 297 5.73 16.65 20.30
N LEU A 298 4.65 15.90 20.53
CA LEU A 298 3.29 16.35 20.28
C LEU A 298 2.42 16.14 21.51
N TYR A 299 1.53 17.11 21.72
CA TYR A 299 0.56 17.12 22.79
C TYR A 299 -0.84 17.06 22.21
N GLY A 300 -1.65 16.09 22.62
CA GLY A 300 -3.06 16.04 22.25
C GLY A 300 -3.89 16.95 23.13
N ARG A 301 -4.87 17.65 22.55
CA ARG A 301 -5.85 18.48 23.25
C ARG A 301 -7.23 18.19 22.69
N GLY A 302 -8.17 17.84 23.54
CA GLY A 302 -9.52 17.57 23.10
C GLY A 302 -10.20 16.43 23.81
N GLU A 303 -11.31 15.98 23.28
CA GLU A 303 -12.17 14.96 23.88
C GLU A 303 -11.45 13.63 24.06
N SER A 304 -10.60 13.24 23.10
CA SER A 304 -9.93 11.92 23.16
C SER A 304 -8.86 11.81 24.25
N VAL A 305 -8.34 12.91 24.74
CA VAL A 305 -7.22 12.96 25.71
C VAL A 305 -7.51 13.81 26.95
N GLY A 306 -8.63 14.50 26.95
CA GLY A 306 -9.03 15.50 27.94
C GLY A 306 -8.67 16.94 27.50
N TRP A 307 -9.56 17.87 27.80
CA TRP A 307 -9.36 19.30 27.53
C TRP A 307 -8.40 19.88 28.57
N SER A 308 -7.24 20.32 28.11
CA SER A 308 -6.25 21.01 28.93
C SER A 308 -5.49 21.99 28.07
N ALA A 309 -5.26 23.21 28.55
CA ALA A 309 -4.43 24.20 27.86
C ALA A 309 -2.98 23.72 27.70
N ALA A 310 -2.48 22.95 28.67
CA ALA A 310 -1.15 22.35 28.63
C ALA A 310 -1.07 21.13 27.68
N GLY A 311 -2.22 20.58 27.27
CA GLY A 311 -2.27 19.35 26.51
C GLY A 311 -1.76 18.10 27.26
N LYS A 312 -2.01 16.96 26.69
CA LYS A 312 -1.46 15.67 27.15
C LYS A 312 -0.27 15.28 26.29
N ASP A 313 0.91 15.15 26.88
CA ASP A 313 2.09 14.64 26.19
C ASP A 313 1.82 13.20 25.68
N LEU A 314 1.84 13.05 24.36
CA LEU A 314 1.56 11.78 23.70
C LEU A 314 2.72 10.78 23.79
N LYS A 315 3.92 11.24 24.21
CA LYS A 315 5.13 10.41 24.23
C LYS A 315 5.44 9.78 22.87
N CYS A 316 5.20 10.54 21.80
CA CYS A 316 5.56 10.10 20.45
C CYS A 316 7.05 9.80 20.37
N LYS A 317 7.40 8.80 19.56
CA LYS A 317 8.79 8.50 19.20
C LYS A 317 9.08 9.10 17.83
N VAL A 318 10.23 9.76 17.71
CA VAL A 318 10.73 10.22 16.42
C VAL A 318 11.28 9.02 15.66
N SER A 319 10.92 8.87 14.40
CA SER A 319 11.44 7.77 13.57
C SER A 319 12.94 7.91 13.33
N LEU A 320 13.65 6.78 13.40
CA LEU A 320 15.05 6.72 13.01
C LEU A 320 15.24 6.78 11.49
N ALA A 321 14.21 6.42 10.71
CA ALA A 321 14.25 6.51 9.25
C ALA A 321 14.10 7.96 8.76
N ASP A 322 13.19 8.73 9.37
CA ASP A 322 12.95 10.12 9.03
C ASP A 322 12.58 10.95 10.27
N PRO A 323 13.43 11.91 10.68
CA PRO A 323 13.16 12.71 11.89
C PRO A 323 11.95 13.64 11.76
N GLN A 324 11.30 13.69 10.61
CA GLN A 324 10.02 14.41 10.41
C GLN A 324 8.79 13.48 10.57
N ILE A 325 9.00 12.24 10.98
CA ILE A 325 7.92 11.31 11.31
C ILE A 325 7.93 11.06 12.83
N LEU A 326 6.77 11.28 13.45
CA LEU A 326 6.54 10.96 14.85
C LEU A 326 5.48 9.87 14.96
N VAL A 327 5.70 8.91 15.85
CA VAL A 327 4.80 7.76 16.01
C VAL A 327 4.32 7.66 17.45
N TYR A 328 3.00 7.64 17.62
CA TYR A 328 2.34 7.32 18.87
C TYR A 328 2.01 5.83 18.89
N THR A 329 2.45 5.15 19.96
CA THR A 329 2.16 3.73 20.22
C THR A 329 1.68 3.54 21.66
N GLY A 330 0.89 4.48 22.16
CA GLY A 330 0.44 4.51 23.55
C GLY A 330 -0.83 3.70 23.78
N GLY A 331 -1.47 3.98 24.92
CA GLY A 331 -2.77 3.39 25.25
C GLY A 331 -3.89 3.90 24.34
N VAL A 332 -5.02 3.22 24.36
CA VAL A 332 -6.20 3.59 23.58
C VAL A 332 -6.65 5.02 23.92
N LEU A 333 -6.78 5.84 22.90
CA LEU A 333 -7.36 7.17 23.02
C LEU A 333 -8.89 7.07 23.06
N GLY A 334 -9.52 8.01 23.74
CA GLY A 334 -10.97 8.21 23.64
C GLY A 334 -11.36 8.64 22.21
N SER A 335 -12.64 8.54 21.89
CA SER A 335 -13.15 9.11 20.65
C SER A 335 -13.43 10.62 20.81
N GLY A 336 -13.48 11.34 19.70
CA GLY A 336 -13.94 12.72 19.67
C GLY A 336 -12.93 13.73 19.15
N ARG A 337 -13.27 14.99 19.29
CA ARG A 337 -12.52 16.14 18.74
C ARG A 337 -11.18 16.31 19.42
N THR A 338 -10.11 16.32 18.65
CA THR A 338 -8.74 16.47 19.15
C THR A 338 -7.89 17.20 18.13
N ASP A 339 -7.08 18.13 18.57
CA ASP A 339 -5.94 18.67 17.84
C ASP A 339 -4.61 18.19 18.44
N PHE A 340 -3.54 18.35 17.69
CA PHE A 340 -2.19 18.00 18.12
C PHE A 340 -1.31 19.26 18.09
N ALA A 341 -0.61 19.49 19.16
CA ALA A 341 0.07 20.77 19.36
C ALA A 341 1.52 20.59 19.81
N ILE A 342 2.32 21.57 19.43
CA ILE A 342 3.60 21.86 20.08
C ILE A 342 3.30 22.88 21.16
N ILE A 343 3.59 22.56 22.40
CA ILE A 343 3.38 23.46 23.53
C ILE A 343 4.73 23.95 24.02
N SER A 344 4.87 25.25 24.10
CA SER A 344 6.07 25.88 24.64
C SER A 344 5.72 26.71 25.85
N ASN A 345 6.37 26.40 26.96
CA ASN A 345 6.35 27.21 28.18
C ASN A 345 7.58 28.14 28.25
N LEU A 346 8.15 28.47 27.09
CA LEU A 346 9.31 29.34 27.03
C LEU A 346 8.93 30.77 27.49
N LYS A 347 9.75 31.31 28.39
CA LYS A 347 9.76 32.76 28.64
C LYS A 347 10.53 33.39 27.49
N VAL A 348 9.87 34.29 26.77
CA VAL A 348 10.50 35.09 25.71
C VAL A 348 10.73 36.48 26.22
N GLU A 349 11.99 36.88 26.31
CA GLU A 349 12.34 38.25 26.66
C GLU A 349 11.95 39.23 25.55
N GLY A 350 11.50 40.42 25.91
CA GLY A 350 11.19 41.46 24.94
C GLY A 350 9.76 41.49 24.43
N TYR A 351 8.92 40.61 24.88
CA TYR A 351 7.48 40.69 24.60
C TYR A 351 6.83 41.77 25.45
N ASN A 352 5.95 42.58 24.88
CA ASN A 352 5.33 43.76 25.56
C ASN A 352 6.34 44.76 26.14
N LYS A 353 7.31 45.21 25.35
CA LYS A 353 8.27 46.26 25.72
C LYS A 353 9.27 45.92 26.84
N GLY A 354 9.68 44.66 26.93
CA GLY A 354 10.73 44.22 27.83
C GLY A 354 10.26 43.37 29.00
N ASP A 355 8.98 43.09 29.13
CA ASP A 355 8.48 42.17 30.13
C ASP A 355 8.76 40.70 29.74
N ALA A 356 9.15 39.88 30.71
CA ALA A 356 9.26 38.45 30.54
C ALA A 356 7.90 37.85 30.19
N TYR A 357 7.81 37.18 29.08
CA TYR A 357 6.57 36.62 28.56
C TYR A 357 6.57 35.11 28.60
N THR A 358 5.51 34.49 29.13
CA THR A 358 5.31 33.06 29.09
C THR A 358 4.45 32.68 27.89
N VAL A 359 5.00 31.90 26.98
CA VAL A 359 4.29 31.44 25.81
C VAL A 359 3.31 30.35 26.23
N ASN A 360 2.02 30.69 26.27
CA ASN A 360 0.95 29.76 26.57
C ASN A 360 0.27 29.21 25.33
N ASN A 361 0.62 29.70 24.16
CA ASN A 361 0.05 29.25 22.90
C ASN A 361 0.92 28.20 22.25
N SER A 362 0.27 27.46 21.45
CA SER A 362 0.82 26.30 20.76
C SER A 362 0.74 26.51 19.27
N TYR A 363 1.68 25.93 18.56
CA TYR A 363 1.52 25.63 17.16
C TYR A 363 0.70 24.36 17.06
N VAL A 364 -0.37 24.37 16.27
CA VAL A 364 -1.38 23.30 16.21
C VAL A 364 -1.34 22.64 14.85
N PHE A 365 -1.37 21.33 14.84
CA PHE A 365 -1.67 20.50 13.67
C PHE A 365 -3.14 20.09 13.73
N ALA A 366 -3.86 20.40 12.68
CA ALA A 366 -5.30 20.19 12.55
C ALA A 366 -5.65 19.72 11.12
N PRO A 367 -6.86 19.20 10.87
CA PRO A 367 -7.29 18.92 9.52
C PRO A 367 -7.24 20.15 8.63
N VAL A 368 -6.93 19.98 7.35
CA VAL A 368 -6.98 21.08 6.37
C VAL A 368 -8.40 21.66 6.32
N TRP A 369 -8.50 22.97 6.44
CA TRP A 369 -9.79 23.63 6.42
C TRP A 369 -10.42 23.61 5.03
N THR A 370 -11.64 23.07 4.92
CA THR A 370 -12.38 22.91 3.66
C THR A 370 -13.49 23.94 3.44
N GLY A 371 -13.47 25.04 4.19
CA GLY A 371 -14.42 26.16 4.04
C GLY A 371 -15.73 26.05 4.82
N SER A 372 -16.17 24.86 5.20
CA SER A 372 -17.43 24.66 5.93
C SER A 372 -17.38 23.68 7.10
N ASN A 373 -16.33 22.88 7.21
CA ASN A 373 -16.20 21.86 8.27
C ASN A 373 -14.92 22.12 9.08
N TYR A 374 -15.10 22.53 10.31
CA TYR A 374 -14.02 22.67 11.29
C TYR A 374 -13.57 21.33 11.86
N ASP A 375 -14.50 20.36 11.96
CA ASP A 375 -14.21 19.03 12.50
C ASP A 375 -14.28 17.98 11.39
N GLN A 376 -13.21 17.22 11.20
CA GLN A 376 -13.14 16.20 10.16
C GLN A 376 -12.93 14.81 10.76
N SER A 377 -13.71 13.84 10.28
CA SER A 377 -13.61 12.46 10.72
C SER A 377 -12.38 11.79 10.11
N VAL A 378 -11.54 11.20 10.94
CA VAL A 378 -10.42 10.37 10.50
C VAL A 378 -10.95 8.99 10.16
N THR A 379 -10.56 8.47 9.01
CA THR A 379 -10.81 7.07 8.64
C THR A 379 -9.58 6.25 9.04
N MET A 380 -9.76 5.23 9.88
CA MET A 380 -8.68 4.30 10.25
C MET A 380 -8.10 3.63 9.00
N GLY A 381 -6.78 3.47 8.98
CA GLY A 381 -6.08 2.83 7.87
C GLY A 381 -6.02 3.68 6.58
N LYS A 382 -6.25 5.00 6.68
CA LYS A 382 -6.10 5.93 5.56
C LYS A 382 -5.34 7.18 5.97
N TRP A 383 -4.50 7.66 5.07
CA TRP A 383 -3.86 8.96 5.23
C TRP A 383 -4.89 10.08 5.13
N MET A 384 -4.73 11.08 5.98
CA MET A 384 -5.51 12.31 5.97
C MET A 384 -4.56 13.49 6.02
N ASP A 385 -4.78 14.48 5.16
CA ASP A 385 -3.98 15.70 5.14
C ASP A 385 -4.23 16.55 6.36
N MET A 386 -3.19 17.24 6.82
CA MET A 386 -3.25 18.17 7.94
C MET A 386 -2.55 19.49 7.59
N GLU A 387 -2.87 20.50 8.33
CA GLU A 387 -2.19 21.81 8.28
C GLU A 387 -1.68 22.22 9.64
N GLY A 388 -0.73 23.14 9.67
CA GLY A 388 -0.14 23.64 10.89
C GLY A 388 -0.24 25.16 11.00
N GLY A 389 -0.52 25.64 12.19
CA GLY A 389 -0.59 27.09 12.45
C GLY A 389 -0.73 27.46 13.91
N SER A 390 -0.40 28.70 14.25
CA SER A 390 -0.44 29.19 15.63
C SER A 390 -1.85 29.52 16.14
N TYR A 391 -2.85 29.55 15.27
CA TYR A 391 -4.21 29.97 15.60
C TYR A 391 -5.30 29.08 15.00
N LEU A 392 -4.97 27.89 14.54
CA LEU A 392 -5.91 26.89 14.01
C LEU A 392 -6.84 26.37 15.12
N ARG A 393 -7.55 27.28 15.78
CA ARG A 393 -8.48 26.94 16.84
C ARG A 393 -9.87 26.73 16.25
N GLY A 394 -10.43 25.57 16.57
CA GLY A 394 -11.76 25.16 16.08
C GLY A 394 -11.73 24.10 14.99
N ASN A 395 -10.55 23.75 14.46
CA ASN A 395 -10.41 22.62 13.56
C ASN A 395 -9.91 21.39 14.36
N TYR A 396 -10.65 20.31 14.31
CA TYR A 396 -10.31 19.12 15.08
C TYR A 396 -10.40 17.85 14.22
N PHE A 397 -9.49 16.93 14.47
CA PHE A 397 -9.65 15.56 14.04
C PHE A 397 -10.70 14.89 14.93
N LYS A 398 -11.72 14.27 14.34
CA LYS A 398 -12.60 13.36 15.08
C LYS A 398 -11.91 12.01 15.15
N ILE A 399 -11.29 11.76 16.32
CA ILE A 399 -10.54 10.53 16.54
C ILE A 399 -11.50 9.36 16.64
N PRO A 400 -11.30 8.27 15.86
CA PRO A 400 -12.09 7.06 15.97
C PRO A 400 -11.86 6.35 17.31
N SER A 401 -12.91 5.69 17.83
CA SER A 401 -12.79 4.90 19.05
C SER A 401 -11.80 3.74 18.87
N GLY A 402 -10.95 3.53 19.84
CA GLY A 402 -9.97 2.44 19.83
C GLY A 402 -8.62 2.80 19.23
N THR A 403 -8.41 4.02 18.76
CA THR A 403 -7.11 4.47 18.25
C THR A 403 -6.03 4.34 19.31
N ASN A 404 -4.98 3.58 19.02
CA ASN A 404 -3.80 3.42 19.88
C ASN A 404 -2.48 3.51 19.11
N PHE A 405 -2.56 3.76 17.80
CA PHE A 405 -1.43 3.95 16.93
C PHE A 405 -1.68 5.13 16.00
N ILE A 406 -0.73 6.09 15.96
CA ILE A 406 -0.82 7.28 15.09
C ILE A 406 0.55 7.56 14.50
N ILE A 407 0.60 7.79 13.18
CA ILE A 407 1.76 8.32 12.47
C ILE A 407 1.49 9.77 12.11
N PHE A 408 2.37 10.67 12.54
CA PHE A 408 2.40 12.06 12.12
C PHE A 408 3.54 12.21 11.10
N ASP A 409 3.21 12.26 9.83
CA ASP A 409 4.16 12.51 8.74
C ASP A 409 4.20 14.03 8.49
N LEU A 410 5.09 14.71 9.22
CA LEU A 410 5.26 16.15 9.12
C LEU A 410 5.93 16.60 7.82
N ARG A 411 6.66 15.67 7.15
CA ARG A 411 7.25 15.94 5.83
C ARG A 411 6.19 16.18 4.77
N HIS A 412 5.15 15.37 4.79
CA HIS A 412 4.05 15.44 3.81
C HIS A 412 2.79 16.07 4.40
N MET A 413 2.85 16.56 5.64
CA MET A 413 1.72 17.17 6.36
C MET A 413 0.47 16.29 6.33
N ARG A 414 0.59 15.06 6.82
CA ARG A 414 -0.51 14.08 6.87
C ARG A 414 -0.42 13.21 8.11
N ILE A 415 -1.57 12.61 8.47
CA ILE A 415 -1.72 11.78 9.65
C ILE A 415 -2.35 10.43 9.27
N TRP A 416 -1.91 9.38 9.94
CA TRP A 416 -2.49 8.04 9.85
C TRP A 416 -2.90 7.56 11.23
N MET A 417 -4.07 6.92 11.34
CA MET A 417 -4.54 6.37 12.61
C MET A 417 -5.03 4.94 12.43
N GLU A 418 -4.76 4.11 13.42
CA GLU A 418 -5.28 2.75 13.46
C GLU A 418 -5.36 2.20 14.89
N LYS A 419 -5.98 1.03 15.00
CA LYS A 419 -6.00 0.19 16.19
C LYS A 419 -5.09 -1.01 15.93
N ARG A 420 -4.04 -1.13 16.70
CA ARG A 420 -3.11 -2.28 16.73
C ARG A 420 -3.29 -3.14 17.94
#